data_bae832747a0682407d48ba59c62dba35
#
_entry.id   bae832747a0682407d48ba59c62dba35
#
_cell.length_a   1.000
_cell.length_b   1.000
_cell.length_c   1.000
_cell.angle_alpha   90.00
_cell.angle_beta   90.00
_cell.angle_gamma   90.00
#
_symmetry.space_group_name_H-M   'P 1'
#
loop_
_entity.id
_entity.type
_entity.pdbx_description
1 polymer ?
#
loop_
_entity_poly.entity_id
_entity_poly.type
_entity_poly.pdbx_seq_one_letter_code
_entity_poly.pdbx_strand_id
1 'polypeptide(L)'
;MLEAGRAAPDFTLPAQSGEELTLSELRGETVVLYFYPRADTPGCTTQACGVRDRDAEYEAAGARVIGVSPDTVEDVKKFADKFDLAFTLLADPDHAVADTYGAWVEKSMYGKKYMGVQRATFLIDPEGKIVKVFPKVSPKTHDDVVLAALTDLAAA
;
A
#
# COMPACT_ATOMS: atom_id res chain seq x y z
N MET A 1 0.57 7.05 -13.50
CA MET A 1 -0.10 6.56 -12.27
C MET A 1 -1.60 6.68 -12.43
N LEU A 2 -2.35 5.70 -11.96
CA LEU A 2 -3.80 5.74 -12.05
C LEU A 2 -4.38 6.90 -11.25
N GLU A 3 -5.49 7.44 -11.75
CA GLU A 3 -6.13 8.62 -11.15
C GLU A 3 -7.41 8.26 -10.40
N ALA A 4 -7.81 9.15 -9.49
CA ALA A 4 -9.11 9.03 -8.82
C ALA A 4 -10.24 9.08 -9.85
N GLY A 5 -11.32 8.35 -9.57
CA GLY A 5 -12.47 8.22 -10.45
C GLY A 5 -12.46 6.94 -11.28
N ARG A 6 -11.35 6.23 -11.33
CA ARG A 6 -11.24 4.95 -12.06
C ARG A 6 -11.51 3.77 -11.16
N ALA A 7 -12.02 2.69 -11.74
CA ALA A 7 -12.10 1.41 -11.03
C ALA A 7 -10.68 0.94 -10.71
N ALA A 8 -10.45 0.48 -9.49
CA ALA A 8 -9.17 -0.09 -9.10
C ALA A 8 -9.00 -1.44 -9.81
N PRO A 9 -7.92 -1.63 -10.61
CA PRO A 9 -7.67 -2.91 -11.25
C PRO A 9 -7.58 -4.03 -10.23
N ASP A 10 -8.29 -5.13 -10.49
CA ASP A 10 -8.26 -6.30 -9.62
C ASP A 10 -6.93 -7.03 -9.74
N PHE A 11 -6.55 -7.71 -8.67
CA PHE A 11 -5.34 -8.53 -8.64
C PHE A 11 -5.44 -9.58 -7.55
N THR A 12 -4.61 -10.60 -7.67
CA THR A 12 -4.43 -11.61 -6.64
C THR A 12 -2.93 -11.74 -6.35
N LEU A 13 -2.54 -11.54 -5.11
CA LEU A 13 -1.14 -11.63 -4.67
C LEU A 13 -1.04 -12.41 -3.36
N PRO A 14 0.08 -13.10 -3.13
CA PRO A 14 0.31 -13.80 -1.86
C PRO A 14 0.67 -12.80 -0.76
N ALA A 15 0.10 -13.02 0.43
CA ALA A 15 0.41 -12.26 1.63
C ALA A 15 1.58 -12.88 2.39
N GLN A 16 2.03 -12.21 3.47
CA GLN A 16 3.11 -12.71 4.33
C GLN A 16 2.82 -14.09 4.93
N SER A 17 1.56 -14.46 5.07
CA SER A 17 1.16 -15.79 5.55
C SER A 17 1.30 -16.88 4.49
N GLY A 18 1.50 -16.51 3.24
CA GLY A 18 1.45 -17.41 2.10
C GLY A 18 0.06 -17.57 1.49
N GLU A 19 -0.98 -17.07 2.15
CA GLU A 19 -2.34 -17.08 1.62
C GLU A 19 -2.50 -15.99 0.55
N GLU A 20 -3.26 -16.30 -0.49
CA GLU A 20 -3.55 -15.33 -1.54
C GLU A 20 -4.68 -14.39 -1.13
N LEU A 21 -4.54 -13.11 -1.51
CA LEU A 21 -5.58 -12.11 -1.34
C LEU A 21 -5.93 -11.54 -2.71
N THR A 22 -7.22 -11.50 -3.00
CA THR A 22 -7.77 -10.88 -4.20
C THR A 22 -8.46 -9.58 -3.82
N LEU A 23 -8.09 -8.48 -4.48
CA LEU A 23 -8.61 -7.16 -4.13
C LEU A 23 -10.15 -7.11 -4.18
N SER A 24 -10.76 -7.70 -5.20
CA SER A 24 -12.22 -7.69 -5.36
C SER A 24 -12.97 -8.39 -4.21
N GLU A 25 -12.31 -9.23 -3.44
CA GLU A 25 -12.92 -9.88 -2.27
C GLU A 25 -13.11 -8.91 -1.11
N LEU A 26 -12.51 -7.73 -1.19
CA LEU A 26 -12.61 -6.69 -0.16
C LEU A 26 -13.72 -5.67 -0.43
N ARG A 27 -14.60 -5.94 -1.38
CA ARG A 27 -15.78 -5.10 -1.61
C ARG A 27 -16.60 -4.98 -0.32
N GLY A 28 -17.08 -3.77 -0.02
CA GLY A 28 -17.75 -3.48 1.23
C GLY A 28 -16.86 -2.81 2.26
N GLU A 29 -15.55 -2.80 2.04
CA GLU A 29 -14.58 -2.12 2.90
C GLU A 29 -13.86 -1.03 2.12
N THR A 30 -13.49 0.06 2.81
CA THR A 30 -12.56 1.05 2.24
C THR A 30 -11.15 0.46 2.35
N VAL A 31 -10.40 0.49 1.25
CA VAL A 31 -9.05 -0.08 1.21
C VAL A 31 -8.02 1.04 1.07
N VAL A 32 -7.02 1.01 1.93
CA VAL A 32 -5.81 1.84 1.83
C VAL A 32 -4.74 0.95 1.22
N LEU A 33 -4.51 1.09 -0.08
CA LEU A 33 -3.52 0.31 -0.81
C LEU A 33 -2.28 1.15 -1.00
N TYR A 34 -1.17 0.78 -0.34
CA TYR A 34 0.07 1.53 -0.49
C TYR A 34 1.18 0.67 -1.08
N PHE A 35 1.96 1.29 -1.96
CA PHE A 35 3.14 0.68 -2.59
C PHE A 35 4.39 1.22 -1.91
N TYR A 36 5.32 0.33 -1.60
CA TYR A 36 6.60 0.71 -1.03
C TYR A 36 7.74 -0.04 -1.72
N PRO A 37 8.94 0.57 -1.80
CA PRO A 37 10.00 0.05 -2.66
C PRO A 37 10.62 -1.28 -2.21
N ARG A 38 10.79 -1.47 -0.90
CA ARG A 38 11.49 -2.66 -0.41
C ARG A 38 11.28 -2.88 1.08
N ALA A 39 10.96 -4.12 1.45
CA ALA A 39 10.82 -4.53 2.84
C ALA A 39 12.13 -4.34 3.62
N ASP A 40 12.00 -3.99 4.89
CA ASP A 40 13.11 -3.83 5.85
C ASP A 40 14.16 -2.77 5.47
N THR A 41 13.74 -1.73 4.73
CA THR A 41 14.53 -0.53 4.53
C THR A 41 14.06 0.56 5.50
N PRO A 42 14.91 1.56 5.83
CA PRO A 42 14.55 2.55 6.88
C PRO A 42 13.22 3.25 6.65
N GLY A 43 12.98 3.79 5.46
CA GLY A 43 11.73 4.50 5.15
C GLY A 43 10.52 3.58 5.15
N CYS A 44 10.65 2.40 4.57
CA CYS A 44 9.55 1.43 4.52
C CYS A 44 9.23 0.90 5.92
N THR A 45 10.23 0.72 6.77
CA THR A 45 10.05 0.32 8.16
C THR A 45 9.32 1.41 8.95
N THR A 46 9.72 2.67 8.79
CA THR A 46 9.05 3.81 9.42
C THR A 46 7.57 3.86 9.03
N GLN A 47 7.26 3.71 7.75
CA GLN A 47 5.89 3.72 7.25
C GLN A 47 5.07 2.54 7.80
N ALA A 48 5.61 1.34 7.74
CA ALA A 48 4.92 0.14 8.20
C ALA A 48 4.67 0.14 9.71
N CYS A 49 5.66 0.57 10.50
CA CYS A 49 5.51 0.69 11.94
C CYS A 49 4.48 1.77 12.31
N GLY A 50 4.40 2.84 11.52
CA GLY A 50 3.36 3.86 11.68
C GLY A 50 1.97 3.29 11.48
N VAL A 51 1.77 2.50 10.43
CA VAL A 51 0.49 1.82 10.17
C VAL A 51 0.15 0.88 11.34
N ARG A 52 1.12 0.08 11.78
CA ARG A 52 0.95 -0.82 12.92
C ARG A 52 0.48 -0.08 14.16
N ASP A 53 1.15 1.03 14.49
CA ASP A 53 0.88 1.77 15.72
C ASP A 53 -0.45 2.51 15.67
N ARG A 54 -0.97 2.79 14.47
CA ARG A 54 -2.24 3.49 14.28
C ARG A 54 -3.35 2.61 13.72
N ASP A 55 -3.19 1.30 13.83
CA ASP A 55 -4.15 0.30 13.32
C ASP A 55 -5.57 0.54 13.84
N ALA A 56 -5.72 0.87 15.11
CA ALA A 56 -7.04 1.16 15.69
C ALA A 56 -7.72 2.36 15.04
N GLU A 57 -6.97 3.37 14.61
CA GLU A 57 -7.52 4.54 13.92
C GLU A 57 -8.00 4.17 12.52
N TYR A 58 -7.27 3.31 11.80
CA TYR A 58 -7.69 2.81 10.50
C TYR A 58 -8.95 1.95 10.63
N GLU A 59 -8.99 1.07 11.62
CA GLU A 59 -10.14 0.22 11.90
C GLU A 59 -11.39 1.06 12.23
N ALA A 60 -11.23 2.08 13.06
CA ALA A 60 -12.32 3.01 13.41
C ALA A 60 -12.83 3.77 12.19
N ALA A 61 -11.99 4.00 11.21
CA ALA A 61 -12.38 4.64 9.94
C ALA A 61 -13.02 3.66 8.94
N GLY A 62 -13.14 2.38 9.30
CA GLY A 62 -13.66 1.36 8.40
C GLY A 62 -12.71 1.03 7.25
N ALA A 63 -11.42 1.27 7.44
CA ALA A 63 -10.41 1.09 6.41
C ALA A 63 -9.52 -0.12 6.68
N ARG A 64 -9.21 -0.84 5.61
CA ARG A 64 -8.27 -1.95 5.63
C ARG A 64 -6.99 -1.53 4.92
N VAL A 65 -5.85 -1.62 5.61
CA VAL A 65 -4.57 -1.24 5.03
C VAL A 65 -3.89 -2.45 4.41
N ILE A 66 -3.41 -2.28 3.18
CA ILE A 66 -2.67 -3.31 2.45
C ILE A 66 -1.42 -2.66 1.88
N GLY A 67 -0.26 -3.22 2.22
CA GLY A 67 1.01 -2.80 1.64
C GLY A 67 1.46 -3.78 0.56
N VAL A 68 2.05 -3.26 -0.51
CA VAL A 68 2.55 -4.06 -1.64
C VAL A 68 3.98 -3.65 -1.95
N SER A 69 4.88 -4.61 -2.05
CA SER A 69 6.27 -4.40 -2.44
C SER A 69 6.73 -5.43 -3.46
N PRO A 70 7.78 -5.14 -4.24
CA PRO A 70 8.34 -6.08 -5.21
C PRO A 70 9.30 -7.08 -4.55
N ASP A 71 8.93 -7.57 -3.37
CA ASP A 71 9.69 -8.54 -2.62
C ASP A 71 9.06 -9.93 -2.73
N THR A 72 9.80 -10.96 -2.34
CA THR A 72 9.28 -12.32 -2.25
C THR A 72 8.40 -12.48 -1.01
N VAL A 73 7.55 -13.51 -0.98
CA VAL A 73 6.76 -13.85 0.21
C VAL A 73 7.66 -14.04 1.42
N GLU A 74 8.80 -14.71 1.24
CA GLU A 74 9.76 -14.95 2.32
C GLU A 74 10.28 -13.66 2.93
N ASP A 75 10.66 -12.69 2.10
CA ASP A 75 11.16 -11.38 2.56
C ASP A 75 10.06 -10.57 3.24
N VAL A 76 8.86 -10.59 2.71
CA VAL A 76 7.70 -9.90 3.30
C VAL A 76 7.36 -10.52 4.65
N LYS A 77 7.41 -11.84 4.76
CA LYS A 77 7.18 -12.55 6.02
C LYS A 77 8.22 -12.18 7.08
N LYS A 78 9.51 -12.16 6.70
CA LYS A 78 10.59 -11.75 7.61
C LYS A 78 10.40 -10.34 8.11
N PHE A 79 9.98 -9.44 7.24
CA PHE A 79 9.70 -8.05 7.59
C PHE A 79 8.54 -7.95 8.59
N ALA A 80 7.44 -8.64 8.31
CA ALA A 80 6.28 -8.66 9.19
C ALA A 80 6.61 -9.24 10.58
N ASP A 81 7.36 -10.32 10.63
CA ASP A 81 7.76 -10.96 11.88
C ASP A 81 8.72 -10.07 12.69
N LYS A 82 9.68 -9.44 12.01
CA LYS A 82 10.69 -8.60 12.66
C LYS A 82 10.09 -7.40 13.37
N PHE A 83 9.07 -6.78 12.79
CA PHE A 83 8.46 -5.56 13.31
C PHE A 83 7.04 -5.75 13.85
N ASP A 84 6.61 -7.00 13.97
CA ASP A 84 5.28 -7.35 14.49
C ASP A 84 4.16 -6.64 13.71
N LEU A 85 4.19 -6.80 12.38
CA LEU A 85 3.21 -6.19 11.49
C LEU A 85 2.04 -7.14 11.26
N ALA A 86 0.89 -6.84 11.87
CA ALA A 86 -0.29 -7.68 11.77
C ALA A 86 -1.17 -7.38 10.56
N PHE A 87 -1.06 -6.18 9.98
CA PHE A 87 -1.82 -5.85 8.79
C PHE A 87 -1.26 -6.56 7.55
N THR A 88 -2.06 -6.62 6.48
CA THR A 88 -1.71 -7.40 5.28
C THR A 88 -0.59 -6.75 4.49
N LEU A 89 0.45 -7.53 4.22
CA LEU A 89 1.54 -7.17 3.31
C LEU A 89 1.57 -8.19 2.18
N LEU A 90 1.52 -7.70 0.93
CA LEU A 90 1.48 -8.54 -0.26
C LEU A 90 2.82 -8.51 -0.99
N ALA A 91 3.21 -9.65 -1.53
CA ALA A 91 4.41 -9.81 -2.33
C ALA A 91 4.08 -9.70 -3.82
N ASP A 92 4.77 -8.80 -4.53
CA ASP A 92 4.62 -8.57 -5.97
C ASP A 92 6.01 -8.63 -6.62
N PRO A 93 6.68 -9.81 -6.59
CA PRO A 93 8.10 -9.91 -7.00
C PRO A 93 8.34 -9.49 -8.44
N ASP A 94 7.34 -9.65 -9.32
CA ASP A 94 7.43 -9.25 -10.72
C ASP A 94 7.04 -7.79 -10.95
N HIS A 95 6.72 -7.04 -9.90
CA HIS A 95 6.21 -5.66 -9.93
C HIS A 95 5.02 -5.45 -10.89
N ALA A 96 4.32 -6.52 -11.22
CA ALA A 96 3.21 -6.46 -12.19
C ALA A 96 2.05 -5.59 -11.70
N VAL A 97 1.68 -5.69 -10.43
CA VAL A 97 0.61 -4.88 -9.85
C VAL A 97 1.05 -3.43 -9.70
N ALA A 98 2.29 -3.19 -9.25
CA ALA A 98 2.84 -1.83 -9.19
C ALA A 98 2.83 -1.17 -10.56
N ASP A 99 3.18 -1.91 -11.62
CA ASP A 99 3.16 -1.42 -12.99
C ASP A 99 1.74 -1.08 -13.45
N THR A 100 0.78 -1.97 -13.16
CA THR A 100 -0.64 -1.76 -13.50
C THR A 100 -1.19 -0.47 -12.85
N TYR A 101 -0.79 -0.18 -11.63
CA TYR A 101 -1.23 1.03 -10.91
C TYR A 101 -0.40 2.26 -11.27
N GLY A 102 0.66 2.10 -12.07
CA GLY A 102 1.54 3.19 -12.47
C GLY A 102 2.54 3.60 -11.40
N ALA A 103 2.78 2.71 -10.41
CA ALA A 103 3.75 2.95 -9.34
C ALA A 103 5.14 2.38 -9.65
N TRP A 104 5.30 1.67 -10.76
CA TRP A 104 6.60 1.21 -11.25
C TRP A 104 7.16 2.26 -12.19
N VAL A 105 8.18 2.99 -11.75
CA VAL A 105 8.64 4.20 -12.42
C VAL A 105 10.16 4.27 -12.55
N GLU A 106 10.63 5.13 -13.44
CA GLU A 106 12.05 5.43 -13.56
C GLU A 106 12.47 6.35 -12.41
N LYS A 107 13.54 5.96 -11.74
CA LYS A 107 14.15 6.72 -10.66
C LYS A 107 15.58 7.08 -11.02
N SER A 108 16.14 8.08 -10.34
CA SER A 108 17.53 8.49 -10.52
C SER A 108 18.22 8.59 -9.17
N MET A 109 19.44 8.05 -9.08
CA MET A 109 20.29 8.16 -7.90
C MET A 109 21.72 8.31 -8.35
N TYR A 110 22.39 9.40 -7.91
CA TYR A 110 23.77 9.71 -8.26
C TYR A 110 24.01 9.71 -9.78
N GLY A 111 23.05 10.24 -10.55
CA GLY A 111 23.14 10.31 -12.01
C GLY A 111 22.82 9.00 -12.73
N LYS A 112 22.57 7.92 -12.02
CA LYS A 112 22.17 6.64 -12.61
C LYS A 112 20.65 6.48 -12.59
N LYS A 113 20.11 6.01 -13.70
CA LYS A 113 18.68 5.74 -13.85
C LYS A 113 18.41 4.26 -13.59
N TYR A 114 17.31 3.98 -12.89
CA TYR A 114 16.86 2.62 -12.62
C TYR A 114 15.34 2.61 -12.48
N MET A 115 14.73 1.43 -12.64
CA MET A 115 13.30 1.27 -12.42
C MET A 115 13.05 0.84 -10.98
N GLY A 116 11.99 1.36 -10.38
CA GLY A 116 11.62 1.02 -9.01
C GLY A 116 10.21 1.43 -8.66
N VAL A 117 9.76 1.02 -7.49
CA VAL A 117 8.42 1.35 -7.00
C VAL A 117 8.43 2.74 -6.38
N GLN A 118 7.52 3.58 -6.87
CA GLN A 118 7.22 4.88 -6.27
C GLN A 118 6.36 4.65 -5.03
N ARG A 119 6.73 5.26 -3.91
CA ARG A 119 5.94 5.23 -2.67
C ARG A 119 4.66 6.03 -2.89
N ALA A 120 3.57 5.33 -3.14
CA ALA A 120 2.28 5.90 -3.47
C ALA A 120 1.16 5.18 -2.73
N THR A 121 0.07 5.88 -2.46
CA THR A 121 -1.08 5.30 -1.76
C THR A 121 -2.37 5.62 -2.51
N PHE A 122 -3.22 4.61 -2.63
CA PHE A 122 -4.53 4.69 -3.29
C PHE A 122 -5.62 4.41 -2.25
N LEU A 123 -6.60 5.29 -2.15
CA LEU A 123 -7.80 5.03 -1.35
C LEU A 123 -8.88 4.49 -2.29
N ILE A 124 -9.40 3.31 -1.97
CA ILE A 124 -10.37 2.58 -2.77
C ILE A 124 -11.64 2.45 -1.95
N ASP A 125 -12.77 2.87 -2.52
CA ASP A 125 -14.05 2.81 -1.81
C ASP A 125 -14.63 1.38 -1.75
N PRO A 126 -15.70 1.15 -0.97
CA PRO A 126 -16.31 -0.17 -0.86
C PRO A 126 -16.78 -0.77 -2.18
N GLU A 127 -16.99 0.04 -3.20
CA GLU A 127 -17.40 -0.43 -4.53
C GLU A 127 -16.22 -0.75 -5.44
N GLY A 128 -14.99 -0.49 -4.98
CA GLY A 128 -13.77 -0.77 -5.72
C GLY A 128 -13.29 0.34 -6.63
N LYS A 129 -13.76 1.57 -6.38
CA LYS A 129 -13.35 2.74 -7.15
C LYS A 129 -12.26 3.50 -6.42
N ILE A 130 -11.24 3.95 -7.14
CA ILE A 130 -10.20 4.82 -6.58
C ILE A 130 -10.82 6.20 -6.32
N VAL A 131 -10.84 6.64 -5.07
CA VAL A 131 -11.42 7.93 -4.69
C VAL A 131 -10.37 8.99 -4.35
N LYS A 132 -9.15 8.57 -4.05
CA LYS A 132 -8.04 9.48 -3.76
C LYS A 132 -6.72 8.81 -4.11
N VAL A 133 -5.77 9.58 -4.62
CA VAL A 133 -4.42 9.10 -4.92
C VAL A 133 -3.41 10.03 -4.25
N PHE A 134 -2.45 9.43 -3.56
CA PHE A 134 -1.27 10.13 -3.04
C PHE A 134 -0.07 9.65 -3.88
N PRO A 135 0.29 10.36 -4.95
CA PRO A 135 1.29 9.87 -5.91
C PRO A 135 2.71 9.81 -5.36
N LYS A 136 2.94 10.51 -4.26
CA LYS A 136 4.22 10.50 -3.56
C LYS A 136 3.98 10.80 -2.09
N VAL A 137 4.33 9.87 -1.22
CA VAL A 137 4.14 10.04 0.23
C VAL A 137 5.46 9.99 0.97
N SER A 138 5.52 10.72 2.09
CA SER A 138 6.63 10.65 3.02
C SER A 138 6.34 9.56 4.06
N PRO A 139 7.30 8.66 4.36
CA PRO A 139 7.10 7.63 5.38
C PRO A 139 6.67 8.17 6.74
N LYS A 140 7.15 9.34 7.12
CA LYS A 140 6.89 9.92 8.44
C LYS A 140 5.50 10.54 8.57
N THR A 141 4.92 11.02 7.48
CA THR A 141 3.63 11.73 7.50
C THR A 141 2.52 10.96 6.81
N HIS A 142 2.82 9.78 6.28
CA HIS A 142 1.88 8.95 5.53
C HIS A 142 0.54 8.75 6.27
N ASP A 143 0.61 8.31 7.54
CA ASP A 143 -0.61 8.04 8.31
C ASP A 143 -1.41 9.31 8.58
N ASP A 144 -0.75 10.42 8.85
CA ASP A 144 -1.43 11.69 9.11
C ASP A 144 -2.26 12.12 7.91
N VAL A 145 -1.68 12.09 6.70
CA VAL A 145 -2.39 12.53 5.50
C VAL A 145 -3.46 11.55 5.06
N VAL A 146 -3.21 10.25 5.20
CA VAL A 146 -4.18 9.21 4.82
C VAL A 146 -5.36 9.20 5.79
N LEU A 147 -5.13 9.24 7.09
CA LEU A 147 -6.21 9.27 8.07
C LEU A 147 -7.05 10.53 7.96
N ALA A 148 -6.44 11.67 7.68
CA ALA A 148 -7.17 12.91 7.42
C ALA A 148 -8.09 12.77 6.20
N ALA A 149 -7.60 12.16 5.12
CA ALA A 149 -8.40 11.92 3.91
C ALA A 149 -9.55 10.94 4.19
N LEU A 150 -9.34 9.91 5.00
CA LEU A 150 -10.39 8.97 5.39
C LEU A 150 -11.49 9.66 6.19
N THR A 151 -11.12 10.58 7.06
CA THR A 151 -12.07 11.40 7.82
C THR A 151 -12.92 12.28 6.88
N ASP A 152 -12.28 12.91 5.90
CA ASP A 152 -12.98 13.75 4.92
C ASP A 152 -13.95 12.91 4.07
N LEU A 153 -13.57 11.70 3.67
CA LEU A 153 -14.45 10.80 2.92
C LEU A 153 -15.68 10.39 3.74
N ALA A 154 -15.50 10.12 5.03
CA ALA A 154 -16.58 9.74 5.92
C ALA A 154 -17.57 10.90 6.17
N ALA A 155 -17.10 12.14 6.07
CA ALA A 155 -17.90 13.35 6.26
C ALA A 155 -18.67 13.77 5.00
N ALA A 156 -18.35 13.19 3.86
CA ALA A 156 -18.93 13.56 2.57
C ALA A 156 -20.32 12.94 2.36
#